data_648f2c6439cd98f866fa6698c2eaf8b5
#
_entry.id   648f2c6439cd98f866fa6698c2eaf8b5
#
_cell.length_a   1.000
_cell.length_b   1.000
_cell.length_c   1.000
_cell.angle_alpha   90.00
_cell.angle_beta   90.00
_cell.angle_gamma   90.00
#
_symmetry.space_group_name_H-M   'P 1'
#
loop_
_entity.id
_entity.type
_entity.pdbx_description
1 polymer ?
#
loop_
_entity_poly.entity_id
_entity_poly.type
_entity_poly.pdbx_seq_one_letter_code
_entity_poly.pdbx_strand_id
1 'polypeptide(L)'
;FPVVLFSHGLGGMRTQNTIQAEALASRGYIVISADHTYDANITIFPNDDVAFNQSHIDSMPPKDWLNIRNKQLEFRVGDISFMIDKLEELNSRDKESIFYERLDLENIGIFGHSYGGATSTLSAMKERRIDACLTLDAWFLPLFDEDINKNFNKPFLHIGQISWTDTLNYKKLDIFLNNCNNDYFKYVLK
;
A
#
# COMPACT_ATOMS: atom_id res chain seq x y z
N PHE A 1 10.39 -16.18 -8.05
CA PHE A 1 10.01 -14.85 -8.56
C PHE A 1 9.77 -13.91 -7.40
N PRO A 2 10.43 -12.73 -7.34
CA PRO A 2 10.18 -11.74 -6.30
C PRO A 2 8.74 -11.23 -6.37
N VAL A 3 8.19 -10.89 -5.20
CA VAL A 3 6.79 -10.50 -5.05
C VAL A 3 6.68 -9.00 -4.83
N VAL A 4 5.70 -8.37 -5.48
CA VAL A 4 5.36 -6.96 -5.28
C VAL A 4 3.87 -6.85 -4.96
N LEU A 5 3.54 -6.25 -3.82
CA LEU A 5 2.17 -5.98 -3.41
C LEU A 5 1.75 -4.59 -3.87
N PHE A 6 0.49 -4.43 -4.24
CA PHE A 6 -0.09 -3.14 -4.59
C PHE A 6 -1.29 -2.80 -3.71
N SER A 7 -1.31 -1.58 -3.16
CA SER A 7 -2.44 -1.01 -2.44
C SER A 7 -3.03 0.19 -3.19
N HIS A 8 -4.32 0.11 -3.51
CA HIS A 8 -5.03 1.16 -4.26
C HIS A 8 -5.35 2.40 -3.42
N GLY A 9 -5.59 3.54 -4.07
CA GLY A 9 -6.05 4.77 -3.45
C GLY A 9 -7.44 4.64 -2.80
N LEU A 10 -7.85 5.68 -2.09
CA LEU A 10 -9.18 5.74 -1.50
C LEU A 10 -10.25 5.66 -2.59
N GLY A 11 -11.23 4.77 -2.43
CA GLY A 11 -12.25 4.53 -3.45
C GLY A 11 -11.72 3.96 -4.77
N GLY A 12 -10.44 3.57 -4.83
CA GLY A 12 -9.86 2.86 -5.96
C GLY A 12 -10.27 1.38 -5.98
N MET A 13 -9.57 0.60 -6.78
CA MET A 13 -9.76 -0.87 -6.90
C MET A 13 -8.41 -1.53 -7.18
N ARG A 14 -8.34 -2.84 -7.01
CA ARG A 14 -7.15 -3.66 -7.31
C ARG A 14 -6.57 -3.46 -8.71
N THR A 15 -7.36 -2.99 -9.66
CA THR A 15 -6.97 -2.74 -11.06
C THR A 15 -6.48 -1.31 -11.32
N GLN A 16 -6.41 -0.45 -10.31
CA GLN A 16 -6.09 0.98 -10.49
C GLN A 16 -4.77 1.21 -11.24
N ASN A 17 -3.74 0.42 -10.93
CA ASN A 17 -2.39 0.57 -11.49
C ASN A 17 -2.00 -0.61 -12.39
N THR A 18 -2.91 -1.10 -13.24
CA THR A 18 -2.69 -2.25 -14.13
C THR A 18 -1.45 -2.08 -15.01
N ILE A 19 -1.22 -0.89 -15.57
CA ILE A 19 -0.05 -0.64 -16.44
C ILE A 19 1.26 -0.89 -15.68
N GLN A 20 1.37 -0.43 -14.44
CA GLN A 20 2.56 -0.65 -13.61
C GLN A 20 2.70 -2.12 -13.22
N ALA A 21 1.58 -2.76 -12.87
CA ALA A 21 1.55 -4.19 -12.55
C ALA A 21 2.01 -5.06 -13.74
N GLU A 22 1.50 -4.82 -14.94
CA GLU A 22 1.90 -5.50 -16.16
C GLU A 22 3.37 -5.25 -16.50
N ALA A 23 3.84 -4.01 -16.35
CA ALA A 23 5.24 -3.66 -16.59
C ALA A 23 6.20 -4.38 -15.63
N LEU A 24 5.83 -4.55 -14.36
CA LEU A 24 6.60 -5.33 -13.37
C LEU A 24 6.52 -6.82 -13.71
N ALA A 25 5.34 -7.35 -14.00
CA ALA A 25 5.17 -8.76 -14.35
C ALA A 25 5.97 -9.14 -15.61
N SER A 26 6.04 -8.27 -16.62
CA SER A 26 6.86 -8.48 -17.81
C SER A 26 8.37 -8.54 -17.53
N ARG A 27 8.80 -8.13 -16.34
CA ARG A 27 10.19 -8.17 -15.86
C ARG A 27 10.45 -9.28 -14.85
N GLY A 28 9.50 -10.19 -14.68
CA GLY A 28 9.66 -11.38 -13.85
C GLY A 28 9.23 -11.21 -12.39
N TYR A 29 8.48 -10.17 -12.05
CA TYR A 29 7.86 -10.03 -10.73
C TYR A 29 6.49 -10.69 -10.70
N ILE A 30 6.10 -11.21 -9.56
CA ILE A 30 4.71 -11.57 -9.27
C ILE A 30 4.07 -10.35 -8.60
N VAL A 31 3.06 -9.76 -9.23
CA VAL A 31 2.35 -8.60 -8.68
C VAL A 31 1.00 -9.04 -8.12
N ILE A 32 0.77 -8.75 -6.85
CA ILE A 32 -0.45 -9.10 -6.14
C ILE A 32 -1.17 -7.82 -5.72
N SER A 33 -2.45 -7.72 -6.07
CA SER A 33 -3.31 -6.61 -5.71
C SER A 33 -4.64 -7.11 -5.18
N ALA A 34 -5.14 -6.50 -4.10
CA ALA A 34 -6.46 -6.79 -3.54
C ALA A 34 -7.31 -5.52 -3.43
N ASP A 35 -8.62 -5.71 -3.45
CA ASP A 35 -9.54 -4.67 -3.02
C ASP A 35 -9.59 -4.67 -1.49
N HIS A 36 -9.33 -3.51 -0.88
CA HIS A 36 -9.62 -3.31 0.54
C HIS A 36 -11.13 -3.20 0.70
N THR A 37 -11.77 -4.29 1.10
CA THR A 37 -13.24 -4.40 1.16
C THR A 37 -13.85 -3.26 1.98
N TYR A 38 -14.95 -2.68 1.49
CA TYR A 38 -15.66 -1.49 2.00
C TYR A 38 -14.90 -0.16 1.83
N ASP A 39 -13.63 -0.19 1.45
CA ASP A 39 -12.81 1.00 1.18
C ASP A 39 -12.47 1.11 -0.32
N ALA A 40 -12.48 0.02 -1.05
CA ALA A 40 -12.54 0.00 -2.51
C ALA A 40 -13.91 0.52 -3.01
N ASN A 41 -13.94 1.08 -4.22
CA ASN A 41 -15.21 1.51 -4.82
C ASN A 41 -16.24 0.37 -4.87
N ILE A 42 -15.77 -0.79 -5.29
CA ILE A 42 -16.56 -2.04 -5.32
C ILE A 42 -15.62 -3.23 -5.12
N THR A 43 -16.04 -4.21 -4.36
CA THR A 43 -15.42 -5.54 -4.26
C THR A 43 -16.42 -6.59 -4.72
N ILE A 44 -16.04 -7.42 -5.68
CA ILE A 44 -16.83 -8.56 -6.14
C ILE A 44 -16.12 -9.82 -5.67
N PHE A 45 -16.81 -10.62 -4.86
CA PHE A 45 -16.31 -11.88 -4.32
C PHE A 45 -16.54 -13.05 -5.28
N PRO A 46 -15.81 -14.18 -5.13
CA PRO A 46 -15.95 -15.34 -6.01
C PRO A 46 -17.34 -15.99 -6.02
N ASN A 47 -18.17 -15.75 -5.00
CA ASN A 47 -19.55 -16.21 -4.89
C ASN A 47 -20.58 -15.19 -5.41
N ASP A 48 -20.11 -14.19 -6.18
CA ASP A 48 -20.90 -13.08 -6.72
C ASP A 48 -21.49 -12.11 -5.68
N ASP A 49 -21.11 -12.23 -4.40
CA ASP A 49 -21.44 -11.20 -3.41
C ASP A 49 -20.70 -9.91 -3.74
N VAL A 50 -21.35 -8.77 -3.47
CA VAL A 50 -20.83 -7.44 -3.78
C VAL A 50 -20.78 -6.59 -2.52
N ALA A 51 -19.61 -6.02 -2.25
CA ALA A 51 -19.42 -4.99 -1.23
C ALA A 51 -19.10 -3.64 -1.89
N PHE A 52 -19.90 -2.64 -1.60
CA PHE A 52 -19.67 -1.26 -2.03
C PHE A 52 -18.86 -0.48 -1.00
N ASN A 53 -18.24 0.60 -1.46
CA ASN A 53 -17.56 1.55 -0.58
C ASN A 53 -18.49 2.06 0.53
N GLN A 54 -18.00 2.01 1.77
CA GLN A 54 -18.71 2.50 2.96
C GLN A 54 -17.99 3.68 3.63
N SER A 55 -16.98 4.23 2.96
CA SER A 55 -16.12 5.29 3.49
C SER A 55 -16.73 6.68 3.39
N HIS A 56 -18.05 6.83 3.60
CA HIS A 56 -18.77 8.10 3.49
C HIS A 56 -18.44 9.03 4.66
N ILE A 57 -17.60 10.03 4.41
CA ILE A 57 -17.20 11.03 5.39
C ILE A 57 -17.52 12.47 4.94
N ASP A 58 -18.19 12.63 3.82
CA ASP A 58 -18.38 13.93 3.14
C ASP A 58 -19.13 14.97 3.99
N SER A 59 -19.87 14.53 5.01
CA SER A 59 -20.59 15.39 5.95
C SER A 59 -19.88 15.63 7.28
N MET A 60 -18.66 15.08 7.47
CA MET A 60 -17.95 15.15 8.75
C MET A 60 -16.93 16.30 8.79
N PRO A 61 -16.67 16.89 9.97
CA PRO A 61 -15.56 17.83 10.15
C PRO A 61 -14.20 17.15 9.82
N PRO A 62 -13.22 17.89 9.25
CA PRO A 62 -11.94 17.34 8.83
C PRO A 62 -11.19 16.55 9.91
N LYS A 63 -11.26 16.98 11.18
CA LYS A 63 -10.61 16.26 12.30
C LYS A 63 -11.23 14.88 12.55
N ASP A 64 -12.51 14.69 12.28
CA ASP A 64 -13.21 13.44 12.53
C ASP A 64 -12.96 12.43 11.41
N TRP A 65 -12.93 12.90 10.15
CA TRP A 65 -12.59 12.02 9.03
C TRP A 65 -11.13 11.57 9.06
N LEU A 66 -10.17 12.37 9.54
CA LEU A 66 -8.81 11.93 9.76
C LEU A 66 -8.74 10.74 10.72
N ASN A 67 -9.45 10.83 11.86
CA ASN A 67 -9.50 9.72 12.82
C ASN A 67 -10.07 8.42 12.22
N ILE A 68 -11.06 8.54 11.32
CA ILE A 68 -11.60 7.39 10.59
C ILE A 68 -10.55 6.83 9.65
N ARG A 69 -9.87 7.68 8.87
CA ARG A 69 -8.82 7.27 7.94
C ARG A 69 -7.64 6.59 8.65
N ASN A 70 -7.22 7.11 9.78
CA ASN A 70 -6.19 6.47 10.61
C ASN A 70 -6.59 5.02 10.98
N LYS A 71 -7.82 4.82 11.46
CA LYS A 71 -8.31 3.47 11.79
C LYS A 71 -8.42 2.56 10.56
N GLN A 72 -8.86 3.09 9.43
CA GLN A 72 -8.92 2.32 8.18
C GLN A 72 -7.53 1.88 7.70
N LEU A 73 -6.49 2.68 7.92
CA LEU A 73 -5.11 2.26 7.61
C LEU A 73 -4.72 0.98 8.35
N GLU A 74 -5.11 0.84 9.62
CA GLU A 74 -4.81 -0.37 10.40
C GLU A 74 -5.49 -1.61 9.79
N PHE A 75 -6.74 -1.49 9.33
CA PHE A 75 -7.40 -2.60 8.63
C PHE A 75 -6.68 -2.93 7.31
N ARG A 76 -6.31 -1.91 6.52
CA ARG A 76 -5.57 -2.12 5.28
C ARG A 76 -4.20 -2.77 5.51
N VAL A 77 -3.50 -2.41 6.58
CA VAL A 77 -2.26 -3.08 6.99
C VAL A 77 -2.51 -4.55 7.31
N GLY A 78 -3.63 -4.84 8.02
CA GLY A 78 -4.07 -6.21 8.27
C GLY A 78 -4.32 -6.99 6.97
N ASP A 79 -4.97 -6.37 5.98
CA ASP A 79 -5.18 -6.99 4.66
C ASP A 79 -3.85 -7.31 3.97
N ILE A 80 -2.86 -6.41 4.03
CA ILE A 80 -1.53 -6.64 3.45
C ILE A 80 -0.83 -7.81 4.15
N SER A 81 -0.83 -7.87 5.48
CA SER A 81 -0.25 -8.99 6.22
C SER A 81 -0.96 -10.31 5.88
N PHE A 82 -2.30 -10.30 5.82
CA PHE A 82 -3.08 -11.47 5.41
C PHE A 82 -2.75 -11.94 3.98
N MET A 83 -2.53 -11.01 3.04
CA MET A 83 -2.10 -11.37 1.69
C MET A 83 -0.76 -12.12 1.71
N ILE A 84 0.21 -11.65 2.50
CA ILE A 84 1.52 -12.32 2.63
C ILE A 84 1.34 -13.72 3.24
N ASP A 85 0.53 -13.85 4.29
CA ASP A 85 0.24 -15.16 4.91
C ASP A 85 -0.35 -16.14 3.88
N LYS A 86 -1.24 -15.67 3.02
CA LYS A 86 -1.82 -16.49 1.94
C LYS A 86 -0.81 -16.86 0.85
N LEU A 87 0.12 -15.97 0.53
CA LEU A 87 1.19 -16.28 -0.40
C LEU A 87 2.15 -17.34 0.17
N GLU A 88 2.48 -17.29 1.46
CA GLU A 88 3.25 -18.33 2.14
C GLU A 88 2.55 -19.69 2.09
N GLU A 89 1.22 -19.71 2.32
CA GLU A 89 0.40 -20.92 2.23
C GLU A 89 0.42 -21.50 0.81
N LEU A 90 0.14 -20.66 -0.20
CA LEU A 90 0.13 -21.07 -1.61
C LEU A 90 1.51 -21.56 -2.09
N ASN A 91 2.59 -20.95 -1.61
CA ASN A 91 3.95 -21.30 -1.99
C ASN A 91 4.45 -22.58 -1.33
N SER A 92 3.99 -22.91 -0.12
CA SER A 92 4.56 -24.02 0.67
C SER A 92 3.65 -25.23 0.89
N ARG A 93 2.32 -25.04 0.85
CA ARG A 93 1.36 -26.07 1.26
C ARG A 93 0.44 -26.53 0.14
N ASP A 94 0.07 -25.65 -0.76
CA ASP A 94 -0.86 -25.95 -1.83
C ASP A 94 -0.09 -26.42 -3.08
N LYS A 95 0.13 -27.73 -3.19
CA LYS A 95 0.85 -28.36 -4.32
C LYS A 95 0.16 -28.20 -5.67
N GLU A 96 -1.14 -27.93 -5.68
CA GLU A 96 -1.92 -27.68 -6.90
C GLU A 96 -1.85 -26.20 -7.31
N SER A 97 -1.35 -25.34 -6.42
CA SER A 97 -1.17 -23.92 -6.72
C SER A 97 -0.11 -23.70 -7.81
N ILE A 98 -0.41 -22.80 -8.75
CA ILE A 98 0.59 -22.35 -9.73
C ILE A 98 1.77 -21.63 -9.08
N PHE A 99 1.65 -21.25 -7.80
CA PHE A 99 2.68 -20.56 -7.02
C PHE A 99 3.54 -21.50 -6.19
N TYR A 100 3.20 -22.78 -6.12
CA TYR A 100 3.95 -23.75 -5.29
C TYR A 100 5.44 -23.73 -5.59
N GLU A 101 6.28 -23.46 -4.59
CA GLU A 101 7.73 -23.32 -4.65
C GLU A 101 8.25 -22.33 -5.72
N ARG A 102 7.45 -21.29 -6.05
CA ARG A 102 7.83 -20.32 -7.09
C ARG A 102 7.97 -18.89 -6.60
N LEU A 103 7.41 -18.57 -5.43
CA LEU A 103 7.49 -17.23 -4.87
C LEU A 103 8.76 -17.07 -4.04
N ASP A 104 9.48 -15.99 -4.30
CA ASP A 104 10.56 -15.51 -3.45
C ASP A 104 9.96 -14.57 -2.41
N LEU A 105 9.64 -15.14 -1.25
CA LEU A 105 9.02 -14.40 -0.14
C LEU A 105 10.06 -13.82 0.83
N GLU A 106 11.36 -13.97 0.52
CA GLU A 106 12.44 -13.25 1.20
C GLU A 106 12.74 -11.90 0.53
N ASN A 107 12.07 -11.58 -0.61
CA ASN A 107 12.21 -10.34 -1.36
C ASN A 107 10.84 -9.79 -1.74
N ILE A 108 10.11 -9.23 -0.77
CA ILE A 108 8.77 -8.65 -0.96
C ILE A 108 8.87 -7.13 -1.03
N GLY A 109 8.48 -6.56 -2.17
CA GLY A 109 8.24 -5.13 -2.31
C GLY A 109 6.78 -4.76 -2.13
N ILE A 110 6.50 -3.51 -1.77
CA ILE A 110 5.15 -2.96 -1.77
C ILE A 110 5.12 -1.60 -2.45
N PHE A 111 4.06 -1.34 -3.23
CA PHE A 111 3.80 0.02 -3.71
C PHE A 111 2.32 0.39 -3.57
N GLY A 112 2.06 1.69 -3.55
CA GLY A 112 0.68 2.17 -3.47
C GLY A 112 0.53 3.60 -3.95
N HIS A 113 -0.71 3.93 -4.35
CA HIS A 113 -1.09 5.25 -4.84
C HIS A 113 -1.95 5.98 -3.82
N SER A 114 -1.69 7.27 -3.59
CA SER A 114 -2.52 8.12 -2.74
C SER A 114 -2.67 7.53 -1.32
N TYR A 115 -3.88 7.19 -0.88
CA TYR A 115 -4.14 6.52 0.40
C TYR A 115 -3.49 5.13 0.48
N GLY A 116 -3.40 4.41 -0.66
CA GLY A 116 -2.61 3.19 -0.77
C GLY A 116 -1.12 3.40 -0.55
N GLY A 117 -0.59 4.58 -0.87
CA GLY A 117 0.78 4.97 -0.53
C GLY A 117 1.01 5.08 0.98
N ALA A 118 0.05 5.67 1.73
CA ALA A 118 0.07 5.65 3.20
C ALA A 118 -0.03 4.21 3.74
N THR A 119 -0.93 3.40 3.16
CA THR A 119 -1.06 1.97 3.50
C THR A 119 0.27 1.24 3.31
N SER A 120 0.90 1.41 2.14
CA SER A 120 2.18 0.76 1.81
C SER A 120 3.29 1.17 2.78
N THR A 121 3.36 2.47 3.10
CA THR A 121 4.34 2.99 4.07
C THR A 121 4.13 2.37 5.45
N LEU A 122 2.91 2.41 5.99
CA LEU A 122 2.60 1.85 7.30
C LEU A 122 2.78 0.33 7.34
N SER A 123 2.40 -0.38 6.27
CA SER A 123 2.65 -1.81 6.13
C SER A 123 4.14 -2.13 6.15
N ALA A 124 4.96 -1.40 5.39
CA ALA A 124 6.42 -1.60 5.39
C ALA A 124 7.07 -1.30 6.76
N MET A 125 6.46 -0.43 7.58
CA MET A 125 6.91 -0.18 8.95
C MET A 125 6.56 -1.31 9.91
N LYS A 126 5.36 -1.90 9.78
CA LYS A 126 4.81 -2.88 10.74
C LYS A 126 5.07 -4.34 10.33
N GLU A 127 5.10 -4.63 9.04
CA GLU A 127 5.30 -5.97 8.50
C GLU A 127 6.78 -6.21 8.14
N ARG A 128 7.41 -7.14 8.85
CA ARG A 128 8.85 -7.40 8.71
C ARG A 128 9.23 -8.04 7.38
N ARG A 129 8.30 -8.79 6.78
CA ARG A 129 8.52 -9.51 5.51
C ARG A 129 8.55 -8.59 4.29
N ILE A 130 8.16 -7.33 4.43
CA ILE A 130 8.28 -6.33 3.36
C ILE A 130 9.67 -5.71 3.42
N ASP A 131 10.41 -5.71 2.29
CA ASP A 131 11.80 -5.27 2.21
C ASP A 131 11.99 -3.88 1.61
N ALA A 132 11.07 -3.45 0.75
CA ALA A 132 11.14 -2.14 0.10
C ALA A 132 9.76 -1.54 -0.11
N CYS A 133 9.68 -0.20 -0.10
CA CYS A 133 8.43 0.53 -0.27
C CYS A 133 8.56 1.62 -1.35
N LEU A 134 7.58 1.65 -2.27
CA LEU A 134 7.43 2.71 -3.26
C LEU A 134 6.05 3.36 -3.11
N THR A 135 6.00 4.68 -3.23
CA THR A 135 4.73 5.42 -3.13
C THR A 135 4.54 6.35 -4.33
N LEU A 136 3.32 6.37 -4.85
CA LEU A 136 2.88 7.24 -5.93
C LEU A 136 1.88 8.25 -5.38
N ASP A 137 2.23 9.54 -5.38
CA ASP A 137 1.39 10.62 -4.83
C ASP A 137 0.78 10.25 -3.46
N ALA A 138 1.59 9.74 -2.53
CA ALA A 138 1.10 9.21 -1.27
C ALA A 138 0.44 10.27 -0.39
N TRP A 139 -0.72 9.93 0.16
CA TRP A 139 -1.44 10.76 1.10
C TRP A 139 -1.00 10.45 2.54
N PHE A 140 -0.02 11.21 3.06
CA PHE A 140 0.61 11.01 4.36
C PHE A 140 -0.21 11.52 5.54
N LEU A 141 -1.19 12.41 5.34
CA LEU A 141 -1.99 12.98 6.43
C LEU A 141 -2.63 11.94 7.35
N PRO A 142 -3.15 10.79 6.84
CA PRO A 142 -3.73 9.76 7.70
C PRO A 142 -2.72 8.96 8.53
N LEU A 143 -1.42 9.05 8.26
CA LEU A 143 -0.42 8.37 9.09
C LEU A 143 -0.35 9.04 10.48
N PHE A 144 -0.18 8.23 11.52
CA PHE A 144 0.01 8.76 12.87
C PHE A 144 1.38 9.42 13.01
N ASP A 145 1.44 10.53 13.75
CA ASP A 145 2.70 11.22 14.00
C ASP A 145 3.68 10.33 14.77
N GLU A 146 3.17 9.47 15.67
CA GLU A 146 3.98 8.49 16.38
C GLU A 146 4.65 7.45 15.47
N ASP A 147 4.05 7.13 14.31
CA ASP A 147 4.64 6.21 13.35
C ASP A 147 5.68 6.90 12.48
N ILE A 148 5.34 8.04 11.86
CA ILE A 148 6.28 8.74 10.97
C ILE A 148 7.52 9.29 11.66
N ASN A 149 7.51 9.40 12.99
CA ASN A 149 8.67 9.78 13.80
C ASN A 149 9.55 8.58 14.20
N LYS A 150 9.19 7.35 13.85
CA LYS A 150 10.03 6.16 14.07
C LYS A 150 11.07 6.01 12.96
N ASN A 151 12.19 5.40 13.29
CA ASN A 151 13.21 5.04 12.31
C ASN A 151 12.63 4.05 11.27
N PHE A 152 12.88 4.35 10.01
CA PHE A 152 12.53 3.47 8.88
C PHE A 152 13.83 2.95 8.24
N ASN A 153 14.03 1.64 8.26
CA ASN A 153 15.30 1.00 7.89
C ASN A 153 15.23 0.22 6.58
N LYS A 154 14.26 0.53 5.71
CA LYS A 154 14.09 -0.14 4.41
C LYS A 154 14.26 0.88 3.29
N PRO A 155 14.67 0.46 2.08
CA PRO A 155 14.67 1.33 0.91
C PRO A 155 13.29 1.93 0.65
N PHE A 156 13.26 3.23 0.34
CA PHE A 156 12.03 3.96 0.11
C PHE A 156 12.11 4.84 -1.15
N LEU A 157 11.07 4.80 -1.97
CA LEU A 157 10.94 5.68 -3.12
C LEU A 157 9.58 6.38 -3.11
N HIS A 158 9.60 7.71 -3.17
CA HIS A 158 8.40 8.52 -3.41
C HIS A 158 8.44 9.17 -4.78
N ILE A 159 7.37 9.00 -5.55
CA ILE A 159 7.15 9.73 -6.81
C ILE A 159 5.86 10.53 -6.64
N GLY A 160 6.00 11.85 -6.63
CA GLY A 160 4.89 12.79 -6.50
C GLY A 160 4.67 13.59 -7.79
N GLN A 161 3.61 14.40 -7.81
CA GLN A 161 3.34 15.35 -8.89
C GLN A 161 3.24 16.79 -8.37
N ILE A 162 3.67 17.75 -9.18
CA ILE A 162 3.71 19.16 -8.77
C ILE A 162 2.31 19.76 -8.58
N SER A 163 1.29 19.20 -9.21
CA SER A 163 -0.09 19.66 -9.11
C SER A 163 -0.74 19.39 -7.74
N TRP A 164 -0.18 18.46 -6.94
CA TRP A 164 -0.66 18.26 -5.58
C TRP A 164 -0.04 19.28 -4.64
N THR A 165 -0.84 20.25 -4.22
CA THR A 165 -0.38 21.44 -3.46
C THR A 165 -0.61 21.34 -1.95
N ASP A 166 -0.98 20.18 -1.41
CA ASP A 166 -1.19 19.99 0.03
C ASP A 166 0.13 20.08 0.81
N THR A 167 0.39 21.26 1.36
CA THR A 167 1.62 21.55 2.10
C THR A 167 1.75 20.74 3.40
N LEU A 168 0.64 20.36 4.05
CA LEU A 168 0.65 19.56 5.27
C LEU A 168 1.04 18.11 4.94
N ASN A 169 0.55 17.61 3.81
CA ASN A 169 0.91 16.29 3.32
C ASN A 169 2.42 16.17 3.10
N TYR A 170 3.01 17.14 2.40
CA TYR A 170 4.46 17.14 2.15
C TYR A 170 5.28 17.36 3.41
N LYS A 171 4.81 18.15 4.39
CA LYS A 171 5.48 18.27 5.69
C LYS A 171 5.55 16.91 6.41
N LYS A 172 4.46 16.13 6.42
CA LYS A 172 4.46 14.79 6.99
C LYS A 172 5.40 13.83 6.25
N LEU A 173 5.40 13.88 4.92
CA LEU A 173 6.36 13.13 4.11
C LEU A 173 7.80 13.50 4.46
N ASP A 174 8.13 14.79 4.56
CA ASP A 174 9.49 15.23 4.87
C ASP A 174 9.92 14.81 6.30
N ILE A 175 9.00 14.83 7.28
CA ILE A 175 9.27 14.26 8.62
C ILE A 175 9.60 12.77 8.51
N PHE A 176 8.81 11.99 7.79
CA PHE A 176 9.09 10.58 7.59
C PHE A 176 10.44 10.34 6.90
N LEU A 177 10.74 11.07 5.82
CA LEU A 177 12.00 10.94 5.09
C LEU A 177 13.22 11.26 5.95
N ASN A 178 13.12 12.24 6.86
CA ASN A 178 14.17 12.57 7.82
C ASN A 178 14.45 11.43 8.83
N ASN A 179 13.53 10.49 8.98
CA ASN A 179 13.68 9.31 9.84
C ASN A 179 14.03 8.04 9.03
N CYS A 180 14.25 8.15 7.72
CA CYS A 180 14.74 7.05 6.90
C CYS A 180 16.25 6.86 7.10
N ASN A 181 16.64 5.68 7.59
CA ASN A 181 18.05 5.31 7.84
C ASN A 181 18.64 4.46 6.71
N ASN A 182 17.90 4.21 5.66
CA ASN A 182 18.32 3.49 4.46
C ASN A 182 18.22 4.42 3.24
N ASP A 183 18.63 3.96 2.08
CA ASP A 183 18.53 4.73 0.85
C ASP A 183 17.07 5.13 0.58
N TYR A 184 16.85 6.41 0.37
CA TYR A 184 15.55 6.90 -0.07
C TYR A 184 15.68 7.91 -1.20
N PHE A 185 14.65 7.95 -2.04
CA PHE A 185 14.55 8.88 -3.16
C PHE A 185 13.19 9.57 -3.16
N LYS A 186 13.20 10.85 -3.50
CA LYS A 186 11.98 11.65 -3.69
C LYS A 186 12.04 12.34 -5.04
N TYR A 187 11.12 12.00 -5.92
CA TYR A 187 10.96 12.63 -7.22
C TYR A 187 9.61 13.32 -7.31
N VAL A 188 9.58 14.47 -8.02
CA VAL A 188 8.35 15.19 -8.31
C VAL A 188 8.27 15.40 -9.82
N LEU A 189 7.26 14.83 -10.43
CA LEU A 189 6.99 14.97 -11.87
C LEU A 189 6.36 16.34 -12.16
N LYS A 190 6.79 16.96 -13.25
CA LYS A 190 6.29 18.26 -13.73
C LYS A 190 5.23 18.07 -14.78
#